data_df89fde6865f56aa05cf57b2b06519b6
#
_entry.id   df89fde6865f56aa05cf57b2b06519b6
#
_cell.length_a   1.000
_cell.length_b   1.000
_cell.length_c   1.000
_cell.angle_alpha   90.00
_cell.angle_beta   90.00
_cell.angle_gamma   90.00
#
_symmetry.space_group_name_H-M   'P 1'
#
loop_
_entity.id
_entity.type
_entity.pdbx_description
1 polymer ?
#
loop_
_entity_poly.entity_id
_entity_poly.type
_entity_poly.pdbx_seq_one_letter_code
_entity_poly.pdbx_strand_id
1 'polypeptide(L)'
;MKIAHIIPGSGGSFYCGNCLRDSKYMKALQDLDQEVIKVPLYLPLFEDAHDLNEVPVFYGAVDIYLKQRFPVFRHMPAFVDRMLNSKSVLNLAAQNAGSTRAKGLEEMTVSMLLGEEGLQKGELERLVEWLRDEAKPDVVHLSNALLLGLARRIKQEMNIPVVCSLQDEDVWVDVMSDKHREEVWQIMEARGREVDAFISVSDFYAKEMKKRMHIRPDRLFINHIGVDTADYQVKPVQDKEPVIGFISRMCEENGLGVLVDAFLLLKEDEAYSPVKLKITGGKTNDDTAFIKQQKKKIASAGLEEQVLWVEEFENPSRQNFFDTVALLTVPVLNGEAFGLYQLEALASGIPLVQPELGAFPEVVGLSEGGVTYHPNSPKKLAKAWKSIILDKEKLTELSVKGLEGVKTHFDIHKQSEKLVEIYKKVAVKA
;
A
#
# COMPACT_ATOMS: atom_id res chain seq x y z
N MET A 1 0.00 7.58 24.83
CA MET A 1 0.62 6.25 24.67
C MET A 1 1.86 6.38 23.80
N LYS A 2 2.85 5.57 24.05
CA LYS A 2 4.03 5.45 23.21
C LYS A 2 3.91 4.24 22.31
N ILE A 3 3.92 4.45 20.99
CA ILE A 3 3.63 3.46 19.97
C ILE A 3 4.90 3.21 19.16
N ALA A 4 5.39 1.97 19.13
CA ALA A 4 6.44 1.59 18.17
C ALA A 4 5.78 1.02 16.92
N HIS A 5 5.82 1.76 15.82
CA HIS A 5 5.27 1.33 14.54
C HIS A 5 6.39 0.74 13.67
N ILE A 6 6.37 -0.58 13.53
CA ILE A 6 7.38 -1.33 12.78
C ILE A 6 6.91 -1.48 11.33
N ILE A 7 7.72 -1.00 10.40
CA ILE A 7 7.43 -0.94 8.97
C ILE A 7 8.55 -1.57 8.14
N PRO A 8 8.28 -2.11 6.95
CA PRO A 8 9.32 -2.68 6.09
C PRO A 8 10.35 -1.64 5.63
N GLY A 9 9.93 -0.39 5.43
CA GLY A 9 10.69 0.65 4.74
C GLY A 9 10.29 0.76 3.26
N SER A 10 10.63 1.86 2.59
CA SER A 10 10.23 2.11 1.20
C SER A 10 11.42 2.41 0.28
N GLY A 11 11.41 1.82 -0.92
CA GLY A 11 12.26 2.25 -2.03
C GLY A 11 11.43 3.14 -2.99
N GLY A 12 11.78 4.42 -3.13
CA GLY A 12 10.98 5.47 -3.78
C GLY A 12 10.81 5.40 -5.32
N SER A 13 10.80 4.21 -5.95
CA SER A 13 10.75 4.11 -7.41
C SER A 13 9.35 4.02 -8.04
N PHE A 14 8.28 3.87 -7.24
CA PHE A 14 6.89 3.79 -7.69
C PHE A 14 5.91 4.18 -6.59
N TYR A 15 4.64 4.42 -6.95
CA TYR A 15 3.55 4.69 -6.00
C TYR A 15 3.36 3.51 -5.04
N CYS A 16 3.67 3.74 -3.76
CA CYS A 16 3.49 2.79 -2.67
C CYS A 16 2.42 3.30 -1.70
N GLY A 17 1.16 2.89 -1.89
CA GLY A 17 0.04 3.31 -1.05
C GLY A 17 0.24 2.97 0.43
N ASN A 18 0.82 1.81 0.72
CA ASN A 18 1.05 1.33 2.08
C ASN A 18 2.07 2.20 2.84
N CYS A 19 3.15 2.62 2.16
CA CYS A 19 4.17 3.48 2.77
C CYS A 19 3.62 4.88 3.08
N LEU A 20 2.86 5.44 2.13
CA LEU A 20 2.20 6.75 2.30
C LEU A 20 1.16 6.71 3.42
N ARG A 21 0.38 5.65 3.50
CA ARG A 21 -0.59 5.41 4.57
C ARG A 21 0.10 5.45 5.93
N ASP A 22 1.16 4.65 6.11
CA ASP A 22 1.84 4.53 7.40
C ASP A 22 2.39 5.88 7.87
N SER A 23 3.02 6.67 6.97
CA SER A 23 3.51 8.01 7.30
C SER A 23 2.39 8.97 7.69
N LYS A 24 1.25 8.97 6.97
CA LYS A 24 0.10 9.83 7.29
C LYS A 24 -0.55 9.46 8.63
N TYR A 25 -0.70 8.16 8.92
CA TYR A 25 -1.23 7.71 10.21
C TYR A 25 -0.34 8.09 11.38
N MET A 26 0.98 7.98 11.24
CA MET A 26 1.90 8.38 12.32
C MET A 26 1.77 9.87 12.64
N LYS A 27 1.69 10.74 11.63
CA LYS A 27 1.44 12.16 11.84
C LYS A 27 0.10 12.41 12.54
N ALA A 28 -0.99 11.79 12.06
CA ALA A 28 -2.31 11.95 12.66
C ALA A 28 -2.40 11.42 14.11
N LEU A 29 -1.63 10.37 14.45
CA LEU A 29 -1.52 9.89 15.84
C LEU A 29 -0.74 10.88 16.72
N GLN A 30 0.29 11.53 16.19
CA GLN A 30 1.01 12.59 16.90
C GLN A 30 0.11 13.81 17.15
N ASP A 31 -0.75 14.17 16.19
CA ASP A 31 -1.75 15.24 16.35
C ASP A 31 -2.80 14.90 17.42
N LEU A 32 -2.95 13.62 17.79
CA LEU A 32 -3.77 13.12 18.92
C LEU A 32 -2.95 12.92 20.22
N ASP A 33 -1.84 13.62 20.38
CA ASP A 33 -0.94 13.54 21.54
C ASP A 33 -0.40 12.12 21.83
N GLN A 34 -0.27 11.27 20.77
CA GLN A 34 0.43 10.01 20.91
C GLN A 34 1.92 10.17 20.57
N GLU A 35 2.79 9.55 21.36
CA GLU A 35 4.21 9.44 21.03
C GLU A 35 4.39 8.28 20.04
N VAL A 36 4.79 8.55 18.81
CA VAL A 36 4.96 7.52 17.78
C VAL A 36 6.41 7.42 17.36
N ILE A 37 6.96 6.22 17.47
CA ILE A 37 8.31 5.88 17.00
C ILE A 37 8.18 5.04 15.74
N LYS A 38 8.73 5.53 14.64
CA LYS A 38 8.78 4.82 13.35
C LYS A 38 10.03 3.94 13.30
N VAL A 39 9.85 2.64 13.15
CA VAL A 39 10.93 1.65 13.15
C VAL A 39 11.04 0.98 11.78
N PRO A 40 11.89 1.49 10.88
CA PRO A 40 12.12 0.85 9.57
C PRO A 40 12.99 -0.40 9.73
N LEU A 41 12.59 -1.51 9.08
CA LEU A 41 13.35 -2.76 9.16
C LEU A 41 14.39 -2.91 8.06
N TYR A 42 13.99 -2.81 6.79
CA TYR A 42 14.86 -3.21 5.68
C TYR A 42 15.59 -2.06 5.00
N LEU A 43 14.92 -0.94 4.81
CA LEU A 43 15.42 0.21 4.06
C LEU A 43 15.10 1.51 4.80
N PRO A 44 16.00 2.49 4.76
CA PRO A 44 15.69 3.83 5.27
C PRO A 44 14.54 4.43 4.44
N LEU A 45 13.79 5.32 5.08
CA LEU A 45 12.70 6.03 4.43
C LEU A 45 13.23 7.27 3.72
N PHE A 46 12.84 7.46 2.46
CA PHE A 46 13.34 8.59 1.66
C PHE A 46 12.54 9.89 1.85
N GLU A 47 11.28 9.81 2.29
CA GLU A 47 10.38 10.98 2.36
C GLU A 47 10.44 11.78 3.68
N ASP A 48 10.95 11.21 4.79
CA ASP A 48 10.93 11.83 6.10
C ASP A 48 12.36 12.10 6.63
N ALA A 49 13.09 13.02 6.00
CA ALA A 49 14.48 13.32 6.36
C ALA A 49 14.66 13.90 7.78
N HIS A 50 13.60 14.31 8.48
CA HIS A 50 13.70 15.01 9.76
C HIS A 50 13.63 14.12 11.00
N ASP A 51 12.99 12.94 10.98
CA ASP A 51 12.72 12.16 12.20
C ASP A 51 13.54 10.87 12.35
N LEU A 52 14.32 10.46 11.34
CA LEU A 52 14.95 9.13 11.31
C LEU A 52 16.39 9.08 11.85
N ASN A 53 16.94 10.19 12.35
CA ASN A 53 18.37 10.23 12.74
C ASN A 53 18.69 9.43 14.00
N GLU A 54 17.68 9.04 14.79
CA GLU A 54 17.85 8.39 16.10
C GLU A 54 17.45 6.90 16.12
N VAL A 55 16.69 6.41 15.12
CA VAL A 55 16.27 5.01 15.11
C VAL A 55 17.22 4.15 14.29
N PRO A 56 17.83 3.09 14.87
CA PRO A 56 18.68 2.16 14.14
C PRO A 56 17.91 1.39 13.06
N VAL A 57 18.56 1.04 11.95
CA VAL A 57 18.04 0.06 10.98
C VAL A 57 18.48 -1.32 11.42
N PHE A 58 17.52 -2.20 11.74
CA PHE A 58 17.82 -3.51 12.33
C PHE A 58 18.05 -4.60 11.29
N TYR A 59 17.23 -4.64 10.24
CA TYR A 59 17.27 -5.68 9.23
C TYR A 59 17.78 -5.12 7.90
N GLY A 60 19.02 -4.62 7.88
CA GLY A 60 19.58 -4.03 6.65
C GLY A 60 19.44 -4.97 5.46
N ALA A 61 18.73 -4.54 4.40
CA ALA A 61 18.39 -5.39 3.25
C ALA A 61 19.61 -6.03 2.58
N VAL A 62 20.74 -5.33 2.55
CA VAL A 62 22.00 -5.83 1.96
C VAL A 62 22.59 -6.95 2.80
N ASP A 63 22.65 -6.78 4.11
CA ASP A 63 23.19 -7.78 5.03
C ASP A 63 22.34 -9.05 5.02
N ILE A 64 21.02 -8.91 5.10
CA ILE A 64 20.08 -10.04 5.04
C ILE A 64 20.22 -10.79 3.72
N TYR A 65 20.24 -10.09 2.58
CA TYR A 65 20.38 -10.72 1.27
C TYR A 65 21.70 -11.51 1.17
N LEU A 66 22.82 -10.93 1.63
CA LEU A 66 24.12 -11.61 1.60
C LEU A 66 24.14 -12.84 2.50
N LYS A 67 23.63 -12.75 3.73
CA LYS A 67 23.54 -13.89 4.68
C LYS A 67 22.62 -15.00 4.17
N GLN A 68 21.54 -14.66 3.47
CA GLN A 68 20.64 -15.63 2.87
C GLN A 68 21.27 -16.33 1.65
N ARG A 69 21.90 -15.56 0.76
CA ARG A 69 22.43 -16.08 -0.51
C ARG A 69 23.76 -16.80 -0.38
N PHE A 70 24.61 -16.36 0.57
CA PHE A 70 25.97 -16.85 0.71
C PHE A 70 26.25 -17.25 2.16
N PRO A 71 26.32 -18.55 2.48
CA PRO A 71 26.54 -19.03 3.86
C PRO A 71 27.79 -18.47 4.55
N VAL A 72 28.82 -18.10 3.79
CA VAL A 72 30.06 -17.52 4.33
C VAL A 72 29.81 -16.19 5.09
N PHE A 73 28.78 -15.43 4.70
CA PHE A 73 28.42 -14.17 5.34
C PHE A 73 27.68 -14.35 6.67
N ARG A 74 27.23 -15.55 7.02
CA ARG A 74 26.53 -15.84 8.30
C ARG A 74 27.44 -15.76 9.52
N HIS A 75 28.76 -15.81 9.34
CA HIS A 75 29.75 -15.82 10.40
C HIS A 75 30.70 -14.62 10.33
N MET A 76 30.25 -13.52 9.72
CA MET A 76 31.08 -12.33 9.59
C MET A 76 31.23 -11.57 10.91
N PRO A 77 32.38 -10.88 11.11
CA PRO A 77 32.57 -10.02 12.26
C PRO A 77 31.61 -8.81 12.26
N ALA A 78 31.18 -8.39 13.43
CA ALA A 78 30.21 -7.30 13.63
C ALA A 78 30.56 -5.96 12.97
N PHE A 79 31.85 -5.71 12.67
CA PHE A 79 32.26 -4.48 11.99
C PHE A 79 31.85 -4.49 10.50
N VAL A 80 31.83 -5.66 9.86
CA VAL A 80 31.38 -5.82 8.46
C VAL A 80 29.86 -5.65 8.37
N ASP A 81 29.10 -6.24 9.30
CA ASP A 81 27.66 -6.01 9.43
C ASP A 81 27.35 -4.50 9.55
N ARG A 82 28.12 -3.79 10.38
CA ARG A 82 27.95 -2.34 10.58
C ARG A 82 28.27 -1.54 9.30
N MET A 83 29.23 -1.98 8.51
CA MET A 83 29.59 -1.35 7.24
C MET A 83 28.50 -1.60 6.18
N LEU A 84 27.98 -2.83 6.07
CA LEU A 84 26.92 -3.19 5.13
C LEU A 84 25.57 -2.50 5.46
N ASN A 85 25.33 -2.27 6.74
CA ASN A 85 24.15 -1.55 7.26
C ASN A 85 24.37 -0.02 7.33
N SER A 86 25.45 0.50 6.75
CA SER A 86 25.66 1.95 6.68
C SER A 86 24.64 2.61 5.77
N LYS A 87 24.17 3.83 6.14
CA LYS A 87 23.18 4.61 5.37
C LYS A 87 23.56 4.73 3.88
N SER A 88 24.84 4.89 3.56
CA SER A 88 25.32 5.05 2.18
C SER A 88 25.14 3.77 1.35
N VAL A 89 25.44 2.59 1.93
CA VAL A 89 25.28 1.30 1.26
C VAL A 89 23.81 0.95 1.10
N LEU A 90 22.99 1.18 2.13
CA LEU A 90 21.54 0.95 2.09
C LEU A 90 20.85 1.87 1.08
N ASN A 91 21.23 3.13 1.00
CA ASN A 91 20.70 4.06 -0.01
C ASN A 91 21.07 3.63 -1.43
N LEU A 92 22.30 3.19 -1.66
CA LEU A 92 22.71 2.64 -2.96
C LEU A 92 21.93 1.36 -3.32
N ALA A 93 21.73 0.49 -2.35
CA ALA A 93 20.92 -0.72 -2.52
C ALA A 93 19.46 -0.40 -2.81
N ALA A 94 18.87 0.55 -2.12
CA ALA A 94 17.49 1.00 -2.32
C ALA A 94 17.26 1.61 -3.71
N GLN A 95 18.21 2.42 -4.22
CA GLN A 95 18.17 2.96 -5.58
C GLN A 95 18.26 1.89 -6.65
N ASN A 96 18.92 0.77 -6.36
CA ASN A 96 19.11 -0.36 -7.28
C ASN A 96 18.18 -1.55 -6.98
N ALA A 97 17.31 -1.46 -5.98
CA ALA A 97 16.34 -2.50 -5.65
C ALA A 97 15.33 -2.63 -6.81
N GLY A 98 15.62 -3.53 -7.73
CA GLY A 98 14.90 -3.65 -9.01
C GLY A 98 13.62 -4.45 -8.97
N SER A 99 13.29 -5.15 -7.87
CA SER A 99 12.12 -6.03 -7.82
C SER A 99 11.41 -5.93 -6.47
N THR A 100 10.12 -5.60 -6.54
CA THR A 100 9.17 -5.70 -5.41
C THR A 100 8.34 -6.98 -5.49
N ARG A 101 8.79 -7.97 -6.26
CA ARG A 101 8.10 -9.25 -6.43
C ARG A 101 8.65 -10.27 -5.45
N ALA A 102 7.75 -11.11 -4.90
CA ALA A 102 8.11 -12.19 -3.99
C ALA A 102 9.00 -13.26 -4.62
N LYS A 103 8.99 -13.36 -5.96
CA LYS A 103 9.77 -14.38 -6.70
C LYS A 103 11.26 -14.22 -6.46
N GLY A 104 11.86 -15.26 -5.87
CA GLY A 104 13.27 -15.28 -5.47
C GLY A 104 13.52 -14.79 -4.04
N LEU A 105 12.47 -14.41 -3.29
CA LEU A 105 12.52 -13.99 -1.89
C LEU A 105 11.70 -14.94 -0.97
N GLU A 106 11.24 -16.08 -1.50
CA GLU A 106 10.37 -17.02 -0.80
C GLU A 106 11.01 -17.54 0.49
N GLU A 107 12.26 -18.06 0.40
CA GLU A 107 12.99 -18.57 1.57
C GLU A 107 13.26 -17.46 2.60
N MET A 108 13.49 -16.24 2.16
CA MET A 108 13.67 -15.09 3.04
C MET A 108 12.37 -14.76 3.77
N THR A 109 11.23 -14.76 3.08
CA THR A 109 9.92 -14.54 3.67
C THR A 109 9.59 -15.60 4.72
N VAL A 110 9.83 -16.88 4.41
CA VAL A 110 9.68 -17.97 5.38
C VAL A 110 10.56 -17.74 6.60
N SER A 111 11.86 -17.46 6.37
CA SER A 111 12.82 -17.23 7.45
C SER A 111 12.45 -16.07 8.35
N MET A 112 11.95 -14.96 7.79
CA MET A 112 11.47 -13.80 8.55
C MET A 112 10.25 -14.14 9.41
N LEU A 113 9.28 -14.87 8.87
CA LEU A 113 8.09 -15.30 9.58
C LEU A 113 8.38 -16.31 10.69
N LEU A 114 9.45 -17.12 10.56
CA LEU A 114 9.91 -18.03 11.62
C LEU A 114 10.47 -17.27 12.84
N GLY A 115 10.86 -15.99 12.70
CA GLY A 115 11.32 -15.16 13.81
C GLY A 115 12.59 -15.73 14.48
N GLU A 116 12.51 -16.08 15.76
CA GLU A 116 13.62 -16.65 16.55
C GLU A 116 14.15 -17.99 16.01
N GLU A 117 13.37 -18.68 15.18
CA GLU A 117 13.73 -19.93 14.51
C GLU A 117 14.32 -19.67 13.11
N GLY A 118 14.25 -18.43 12.63
CA GLY A 118 14.75 -18.01 11.33
C GLY A 118 16.23 -17.61 11.33
N LEU A 119 16.75 -17.34 10.13
CA LEU A 119 18.15 -16.95 9.95
C LEU A 119 18.45 -15.54 10.46
N GLN A 120 17.42 -14.70 10.65
CA GLN A 120 17.53 -13.32 11.12
C GLN A 120 17.37 -13.17 12.64
N LYS A 121 17.51 -14.25 13.40
CA LYS A 121 17.39 -14.26 14.86
C LYS A 121 18.24 -13.15 15.53
N GLY A 122 19.48 -12.95 15.11
CA GLY A 122 20.36 -11.93 15.67
C GLY A 122 19.81 -10.50 15.54
N GLU A 123 19.21 -10.20 14.39
CA GLU A 123 18.58 -8.89 14.16
C GLU A 123 17.29 -8.72 14.98
N LEU A 124 16.52 -9.79 15.14
CA LEU A 124 15.35 -9.82 16.00
C LEU A 124 15.74 -9.53 17.46
N GLU A 125 16.76 -10.18 18.01
CA GLU A 125 17.22 -9.92 19.37
C GLU A 125 17.67 -8.47 19.56
N ARG A 126 18.44 -7.91 18.62
CA ARG A 126 18.86 -6.49 18.64
C ARG A 126 17.66 -5.54 18.63
N LEU A 127 16.64 -5.81 17.80
CA LEU A 127 15.41 -5.02 17.76
C LEU A 127 14.69 -5.08 19.12
N VAL A 128 14.54 -6.27 19.68
CA VAL A 128 13.84 -6.47 20.97
C VAL A 128 14.59 -5.81 22.12
N GLU A 129 15.93 -5.93 22.17
CA GLU A 129 16.78 -5.24 23.16
C GLU A 129 16.60 -3.73 23.08
N TRP A 130 16.65 -3.18 21.89
CA TRP A 130 16.47 -1.72 21.68
C TRP A 130 15.04 -1.27 22.07
N LEU A 131 14.00 -2.03 21.69
CA LEU A 131 12.63 -1.74 22.09
C LEU A 131 12.48 -1.73 23.61
N ARG A 132 13.07 -2.72 24.32
CA ARG A 132 12.99 -2.88 25.76
C ARG A 132 13.77 -1.80 26.51
N ASP A 133 14.99 -1.52 26.10
CA ASP A 133 15.95 -0.73 26.88
C ASP A 133 15.89 0.77 26.53
N GLU A 134 15.64 1.10 25.26
CA GLU A 134 15.66 2.48 24.77
C GLU A 134 14.26 3.00 24.39
N ALA A 135 13.56 2.33 23.50
CA ALA A 135 12.27 2.81 22.98
C ALA A 135 11.16 2.77 24.03
N LYS A 136 11.03 1.68 24.78
CA LYS A 136 10.03 1.46 25.85
C LYS A 136 8.60 1.81 25.43
N PRO A 137 8.07 1.23 24.37
CA PRO A 137 6.72 1.51 23.90
C PRO A 137 5.66 0.86 24.81
N ASP A 138 4.46 1.44 24.83
CA ASP A 138 3.27 0.86 25.46
C ASP A 138 2.59 -0.20 24.57
N VAL A 139 2.80 -0.09 23.24
CA VAL A 139 2.26 -1.00 22.22
C VAL A 139 3.19 -1.07 21.03
N VAL A 140 3.32 -2.25 20.43
CA VAL A 140 4.00 -2.44 19.15
C VAL A 140 2.97 -2.68 18.06
N HIS A 141 3.07 -1.93 16.96
CA HIS A 141 2.23 -2.08 15.78
C HIS A 141 3.06 -2.55 14.58
N LEU A 142 2.77 -3.75 14.11
CA LEU A 142 3.34 -4.33 12.89
C LEU A 142 2.54 -3.85 11.68
N SER A 143 3.16 -3.21 10.72
CA SER A 143 2.47 -2.60 9.59
C SER A 143 1.80 -3.60 8.64
N ASN A 144 2.24 -4.86 8.63
CA ASN A 144 1.61 -5.95 7.87
C ASN A 144 1.93 -7.32 8.48
N ALA A 145 1.20 -8.35 8.02
CA ALA A 145 1.33 -9.70 8.60
C ALA A 145 2.58 -10.48 8.15
N LEU A 146 3.35 -10.00 7.19
CA LEU A 146 4.66 -10.58 6.86
C LEU A 146 5.69 -10.32 7.98
N LEU A 147 5.38 -9.45 8.94
CA LEU A 147 6.20 -9.14 10.12
C LEU A 147 5.83 -9.95 11.36
N LEU A 148 4.90 -10.89 11.27
CA LEU A 148 4.40 -11.67 12.41
C LEU A 148 5.47 -12.47 13.17
N GLY A 149 6.59 -12.81 12.51
CA GLY A 149 7.72 -13.47 13.16
C GLY A 149 8.34 -12.68 14.31
N LEU A 150 8.09 -11.36 14.39
CA LEU A 150 8.59 -10.50 15.47
C LEU A 150 7.77 -10.63 16.77
N ALA A 151 6.47 -10.96 16.65
CA ALA A 151 5.49 -10.78 17.72
C ALA A 151 5.79 -11.59 18.98
N ARG A 152 6.10 -12.89 18.83
CA ARG A 152 6.35 -13.79 19.96
C ARG A 152 7.48 -13.27 20.85
N ARG A 153 8.61 -12.94 20.24
CA ARG A 153 9.81 -12.54 20.96
C ARG A 153 9.63 -11.19 21.66
N ILE A 154 8.96 -10.24 21.01
CA ILE A 154 8.58 -8.95 21.61
C ILE A 154 7.71 -9.17 22.86
N LYS A 155 6.67 -10.00 22.77
CA LYS A 155 5.77 -10.28 23.90
C LYS A 155 6.46 -10.99 25.05
N GLN A 156 7.34 -11.95 24.76
CA GLN A 156 8.09 -12.67 25.81
C GLN A 156 9.00 -11.76 26.63
N GLU A 157 9.67 -10.80 25.98
CA GLU A 157 10.62 -9.92 26.65
C GLU A 157 9.99 -8.69 27.31
N MET A 158 8.90 -8.18 26.76
CA MET A 158 8.36 -6.88 27.18
C MET A 158 6.98 -6.98 27.85
N ASN A 159 6.25 -8.06 27.63
CA ASN A 159 4.87 -8.24 28.12
C ASN A 159 3.94 -7.06 27.77
N ILE A 160 4.06 -6.54 26.55
CA ILE A 160 3.22 -5.46 26.00
C ILE A 160 2.37 -5.98 24.85
N PRO A 161 1.24 -5.31 24.54
CA PRO A 161 0.42 -5.68 23.40
C PRO A 161 1.14 -5.50 22.07
N VAL A 162 0.94 -6.48 21.17
CA VAL A 162 1.37 -6.42 19.77
C VAL A 162 0.14 -6.47 18.89
N VAL A 163 -0.03 -5.48 18.05
CA VAL A 163 -1.09 -5.44 17.02
C VAL A 163 -0.49 -5.50 15.62
N CYS A 164 -1.28 -5.96 14.66
CA CYS A 164 -0.82 -6.14 13.29
C CYS A 164 -1.86 -5.63 12.30
N SER A 165 -1.47 -4.74 11.40
CA SER A 165 -2.29 -4.38 10.25
C SER A 165 -2.33 -5.50 9.22
N LEU A 166 -3.44 -5.56 8.48
CA LEU A 166 -3.65 -6.47 7.36
C LEU A 166 -3.86 -5.65 6.09
N GLN A 167 -2.95 -5.84 5.10
CA GLN A 167 -2.93 -5.03 3.88
C GLN A 167 -2.11 -5.70 2.76
N ASP A 168 -2.77 -6.22 1.74
CA ASP A 168 -2.17 -6.76 0.50
C ASP A 168 -1.11 -7.87 0.69
N GLU A 169 -1.14 -8.62 1.80
CA GLU A 169 -0.24 -9.76 2.01
C GLU A 169 -0.41 -10.85 0.94
N ASP A 170 -1.63 -11.04 0.48
CA ASP A 170 -1.99 -11.99 -0.57
C ASP A 170 -1.30 -11.67 -1.90
N VAL A 171 -1.15 -10.40 -2.25
CA VAL A 171 -0.42 -9.96 -3.45
C VAL A 171 1.04 -10.43 -3.42
N TRP A 172 1.63 -10.48 -2.22
CA TRP A 172 3.00 -10.98 -2.02
C TRP A 172 3.08 -12.51 -1.98
N VAL A 173 2.17 -13.15 -1.24
CA VAL A 173 2.23 -14.58 -0.94
C VAL A 173 1.71 -15.42 -2.10
N ASP A 174 0.59 -15.01 -2.73
CA ASP A 174 -0.10 -15.85 -3.73
C ASP A 174 0.65 -15.98 -5.07
N VAL A 175 1.68 -15.14 -5.31
CA VAL A 175 2.55 -15.25 -6.50
C VAL A 175 3.77 -16.15 -6.29
N MET A 176 3.97 -16.67 -5.08
CA MET A 176 5.03 -17.64 -4.77
C MET A 176 4.74 -19.02 -5.40
N SER A 177 5.75 -19.90 -5.45
CA SER A 177 5.52 -21.29 -5.80
C SER A 177 4.54 -21.95 -4.83
N ASP A 178 3.77 -22.95 -5.30
CA ASP A 178 2.72 -23.60 -4.50
C ASP A 178 3.21 -24.03 -3.11
N LYS A 179 4.40 -24.65 -3.06
CA LYS A 179 5.02 -25.08 -1.81
C LYS A 179 5.24 -23.93 -0.83
N HIS A 180 5.87 -22.85 -1.27
CA HIS A 180 6.19 -21.72 -0.39
C HIS A 180 4.92 -20.93 -0.03
N ARG A 181 3.97 -20.83 -0.95
CA ARG A 181 2.68 -20.16 -0.68
C ARG A 181 1.94 -20.85 0.46
N GLU A 182 1.80 -22.18 0.40
CA GLU A 182 1.15 -22.95 1.47
C GLU A 182 1.91 -22.84 2.79
N GLU A 183 3.24 -22.99 2.77
CA GLU A 183 4.10 -22.86 3.93
C GLU A 183 3.98 -21.49 4.58
N VAL A 184 4.04 -20.40 3.81
CA VAL A 184 3.94 -19.02 4.30
C VAL A 184 2.58 -18.78 4.96
N TRP A 185 1.46 -19.18 4.33
CA TRP A 185 0.15 -19.04 4.94
C TRP A 185 0.01 -19.84 6.25
N GLN A 186 0.55 -21.05 6.33
CA GLN A 186 0.55 -21.85 7.56
C GLN A 186 1.37 -21.19 8.68
N ILE A 187 2.54 -20.65 8.35
CA ILE A 187 3.36 -19.93 9.34
C ILE A 187 2.65 -18.65 9.79
N MET A 188 2.07 -17.89 8.87
CA MET A 188 1.30 -16.67 9.21
C MET A 188 0.11 -16.98 10.12
N GLU A 189 -0.63 -18.06 9.86
CA GLU A 189 -1.70 -18.52 10.78
C GLU A 189 -1.16 -18.85 12.17
N ALA A 190 -0.08 -19.62 12.24
CA ALA A 190 0.52 -20.03 13.51
C ALA A 190 1.05 -18.81 14.30
N ARG A 191 1.80 -17.91 13.66
CA ARG A 191 2.35 -16.70 14.26
C ARG A 191 1.26 -15.66 14.57
N GLY A 192 0.19 -15.64 13.82
CA GLY A 192 -0.96 -14.77 14.06
C GLY A 192 -1.65 -15.01 15.41
N ARG A 193 -1.43 -16.16 16.04
CA ARG A 193 -1.93 -16.44 17.41
C ARG A 193 -1.18 -15.66 18.48
N GLU A 194 -0.01 -15.15 18.17
CA GLU A 194 0.85 -14.40 19.08
C GLU A 194 0.47 -12.91 19.20
N VAL A 195 -0.27 -12.33 18.23
CA VAL A 195 -0.69 -10.93 18.29
C VAL A 195 -2.03 -10.78 19.03
N ASP A 196 -2.24 -9.61 19.64
CA ASP A 196 -3.44 -9.32 20.44
C ASP A 196 -4.61 -8.85 19.58
N ALA A 197 -4.31 -8.15 18.47
CA ALA A 197 -5.31 -7.73 17.51
C ALA A 197 -4.76 -7.64 16.09
N PHE A 198 -5.66 -7.91 15.14
CA PHE A 198 -5.49 -7.59 13.74
C PHE A 198 -6.35 -6.39 13.35
N ILE A 199 -5.81 -5.51 12.51
CA ILE A 199 -6.47 -4.29 12.06
C ILE A 199 -6.50 -4.31 10.54
N SER A 200 -7.66 -4.67 9.97
CA SER A 200 -7.84 -4.72 8.52
C SER A 200 -8.22 -3.38 7.95
N VAL A 201 -7.71 -3.07 6.75
CA VAL A 201 -7.98 -1.83 6.03
C VAL A 201 -9.38 -1.77 5.41
N SER A 202 -10.08 -2.90 5.30
CA SER A 202 -11.45 -3.00 4.77
C SER A 202 -12.18 -4.21 5.33
N ASP A 203 -13.50 -4.22 5.24
CA ASP A 203 -14.35 -5.38 5.57
C ASP A 203 -14.10 -6.53 4.59
N PHE A 204 -13.90 -6.22 3.31
CA PHE A 204 -13.51 -7.21 2.31
C PHE A 204 -12.23 -7.95 2.74
N TYR A 205 -11.16 -7.21 3.04
CA TYR A 205 -9.88 -7.81 3.35
C TYR A 205 -9.89 -8.51 4.73
N ALA A 206 -10.68 -8.00 5.67
CA ALA A 206 -10.91 -8.68 6.95
C ALA A 206 -11.49 -10.08 6.75
N LYS A 207 -12.47 -10.24 5.85
CA LYS A 207 -13.09 -11.53 5.53
C LYS A 207 -12.09 -12.49 4.88
N GLU A 208 -11.29 -11.99 3.92
CA GLU A 208 -10.26 -12.79 3.25
C GLU A 208 -9.19 -13.29 4.22
N MET A 209 -8.63 -12.40 5.04
CA MET A 209 -7.58 -12.76 5.99
C MET A 209 -8.09 -13.61 7.15
N LYS A 210 -9.32 -13.36 7.61
CA LYS A 210 -9.98 -14.24 8.59
C LYS A 210 -10.08 -15.67 8.08
N LYS A 211 -10.41 -15.87 6.81
CA LYS A 211 -10.51 -17.19 6.18
C LYS A 211 -9.14 -17.85 6.02
N ARG A 212 -8.12 -17.10 5.58
CA ARG A 212 -6.77 -17.61 5.30
C ARG A 212 -5.97 -17.94 6.57
N MET A 213 -6.10 -17.10 7.60
CA MET A 213 -5.32 -17.21 8.85
C MET A 213 -6.16 -17.67 10.05
N HIS A 214 -7.42 -18.07 9.85
CA HIS A 214 -8.35 -18.49 10.91
C HIS A 214 -8.41 -17.51 12.10
N ILE A 215 -8.39 -16.18 11.80
CA ILE A 215 -8.39 -15.12 12.82
C ILE A 215 -9.69 -15.14 13.62
N ARG A 216 -9.58 -15.11 14.93
CA ARG A 216 -10.75 -15.05 15.84
C ARG A 216 -11.46 -13.70 15.69
N PRO A 217 -12.81 -13.66 15.62
CA PRO A 217 -13.57 -12.42 15.44
C PRO A 217 -13.32 -11.35 16.51
N ASP A 218 -13.04 -11.77 17.76
CA ASP A 218 -12.78 -10.85 18.88
C ASP A 218 -11.41 -10.17 18.83
N ARG A 219 -10.52 -10.61 17.93
CA ARG A 219 -9.20 -10.03 17.65
C ARG A 219 -9.11 -9.32 16.31
N LEU A 220 -10.18 -9.27 15.51
CA LEU A 220 -10.18 -8.65 14.20
C LEU A 220 -10.99 -7.35 14.23
N PHE A 221 -10.35 -6.25 13.90
CA PHE A 221 -10.93 -4.92 13.83
C PHE A 221 -10.84 -4.38 12.40
N ILE A 222 -11.83 -3.59 11.99
CA ILE A 222 -11.79 -2.87 10.72
C ILE A 222 -11.49 -1.42 11.02
N ASN A 223 -10.41 -0.92 10.44
CA ASN A 223 -10.04 0.49 10.47
C ASN A 223 -9.66 0.91 9.06
N HIS A 224 -10.59 1.56 8.35
CA HIS A 224 -10.37 1.98 6.98
C HIS A 224 -9.16 2.91 6.87
N ILE A 225 -8.54 2.93 5.70
CA ILE A 225 -7.51 3.93 5.41
C ILE A 225 -8.16 5.32 5.46
N GLY A 226 -7.45 6.28 6.05
CA GLY A 226 -7.87 7.67 6.12
C GLY A 226 -7.00 8.59 5.27
N VAL A 227 -7.58 9.70 4.84
CA VAL A 227 -6.87 10.84 4.24
C VAL A 227 -7.29 12.12 4.91
N ASP A 228 -6.37 13.09 4.99
CA ASP A 228 -6.72 14.46 5.35
C ASP A 228 -7.16 15.21 4.09
N THR A 229 -8.42 15.61 4.05
CA THR A 229 -8.95 16.36 2.90
C THR A 229 -8.32 17.74 2.74
N ALA A 230 -7.69 18.29 3.79
CA ALA A 230 -6.95 19.54 3.73
C ALA A 230 -5.64 19.44 2.91
N ASP A 231 -5.11 18.24 2.72
CA ASP A 231 -3.93 18.00 1.87
C ASP A 231 -4.24 18.15 0.37
N TYR A 232 -5.52 18.23 -0.02
CA TYR A 232 -5.96 18.19 -1.41
C TYR A 232 -6.72 19.45 -1.83
N GLN A 233 -6.41 19.95 -3.03
CA GLN A 233 -7.13 21.04 -3.64
C GLN A 233 -8.26 20.49 -4.53
N VAL A 234 -9.46 21.00 -4.33
CA VAL A 234 -10.61 20.61 -5.15
C VAL A 234 -10.79 21.63 -6.29
N LYS A 235 -10.67 21.17 -7.52
CA LYS A 235 -11.05 21.92 -8.72
C LYS A 235 -12.37 21.38 -9.25
N PRO A 236 -13.36 22.24 -9.57
CA PRO A 236 -14.65 21.79 -10.07
C PRO A 236 -14.51 20.88 -11.27
N VAL A 237 -15.01 19.66 -11.17
CA VAL A 237 -14.81 18.61 -12.18
C VAL A 237 -15.48 18.96 -13.52
N GLN A 238 -16.59 19.71 -13.50
CA GLN A 238 -17.32 20.17 -14.68
C GLN A 238 -16.53 21.17 -15.53
N ASP A 239 -15.50 21.82 -14.98
CA ASP A 239 -14.65 22.79 -15.67
C ASP A 239 -13.41 22.14 -16.30
N LYS A 240 -13.17 20.85 -16.00
CA LYS A 240 -12.03 20.10 -16.50
C LYS A 240 -12.29 19.54 -17.91
N GLU A 241 -11.22 19.35 -18.67
CA GLU A 241 -11.27 18.52 -19.89
C GLU A 241 -11.68 17.09 -19.51
N PRO A 242 -12.31 16.33 -20.42
CA PRO A 242 -12.71 14.95 -20.16
C PRO A 242 -11.48 14.02 -20.16
N VAL A 243 -10.68 14.05 -19.10
CA VAL A 243 -9.48 13.24 -18.93
C VAL A 243 -9.74 12.12 -17.95
N ILE A 244 -9.57 10.88 -18.40
CA ILE A 244 -9.58 9.70 -17.54
C ILE A 244 -8.17 9.51 -16.97
N GLY A 245 -8.07 9.39 -15.66
CA GLY A 245 -6.81 9.19 -14.94
C GLY A 245 -6.58 7.74 -14.53
N PHE A 246 -5.33 7.33 -14.53
CA PHE A 246 -4.82 6.10 -13.91
C PHE A 246 -3.61 6.47 -13.06
N ILE A 247 -3.64 6.12 -11.77
CA ILE A 247 -2.53 6.32 -10.83
C ILE A 247 -2.28 5.05 -10.03
N SER A 248 -1.36 4.24 -10.50
CA SER A 248 -0.86 3.03 -9.84
C SER A 248 0.41 2.57 -10.55
N ARG A 249 1.17 1.65 -9.96
CA ARG A 249 2.30 1.03 -10.66
C ARG A 249 1.85 0.55 -12.05
N MET A 250 2.57 0.96 -13.09
CA MET A 250 2.24 0.67 -14.47
C MET A 250 2.61 -0.79 -14.84
N CYS A 251 1.82 -1.75 -14.36
CA CYS A 251 2.03 -3.17 -14.60
C CYS A 251 0.75 -3.88 -15.08
N GLU A 252 0.87 -5.14 -15.46
CA GLU A 252 -0.25 -5.94 -15.93
C GLU A 252 -1.25 -6.20 -14.81
N GLU A 253 -0.78 -6.52 -13.62
CA GLU A 253 -1.56 -6.86 -12.43
C GLU A 253 -2.51 -5.71 -12.02
N ASN A 254 -2.06 -4.47 -12.15
CA ASN A 254 -2.85 -3.26 -11.86
C ASN A 254 -3.78 -2.84 -13.01
N GLY A 255 -3.90 -3.69 -14.04
CA GLY A 255 -4.92 -3.56 -15.07
C GLY A 255 -4.62 -2.54 -16.16
N LEU A 256 -3.36 -2.09 -16.31
CA LEU A 256 -3.00 -1.14 -17.36
C LEU A 256 -3.38 -1.64 -18.78
N GLY A 257 -3.33 -2.97 -19.02
CA GLY A 257 -3.76 -3.56 -20.28
C GLY A 257 -5.28 -3.40 -20.51
N VAL A 258 -6.09 -3.65 -19.47
CA VAL A 258 -7.55 -3.46 -19.49
C VAL A 258 -7.90 -1.99 -19.74
N LEU A 259 -7.18 -1.06 -19.09
CA LEU A 259 -7.37 0.37 -19.25
C LEU A 259 -7.12 0.81 -20.69
N VAL A 260 -5.98 0.41 -21.27
CA VAL A 260 -5.61 0.75 -22.66
C VAL A 260 -6.62 0.17 -23.65
N ASP A 261 -6.96 -1.09 -23.53
CA ASP A 261 -7.92 -1.74 -24.43
C ASP A 261 -9.33 -1.13 -24.31
N ALA A 262 -9.74 -0.71 -23.09
CA ALA A 262 -11.01 0.02 -22.90
C ALA A 262 -10.97 1.42 -23.54
N PHE A 263 -9.83 2.10 -23.47
CA PHE A 263 -9.67 3.40 -24.13
C PHE A 263 -9.73 3.29 -25.65
N LEU A 264 -9.12 2.27 -26.24
CA LEU A 264 -9.25 1.99 -27.69
C LEU A 264 -10.71 1.77 -28.09
N LEU A 265 -11.45 0.95 -27.33
CA LEU A 265 -12.90 0.73 -27.57
C LEU A 265 -13.74 2.00 -27.37
N LEU A 266 -13.37 2.87 -26.43
CA LEU A 266 -14.05 4.16 -26.24
C LEU A 266 -13.90 5.04 -27.49
N LYS A 267 -12.71 5.03 -28.09
CA LYS A 267 -12.36 5.83 -29.27
C LYS A 267 -12.95 5.36 -30.60
N GLU A 268 -13.55 4.16 -30.64
CA GLU A 268 -14.34 3.72 -31.78
C GLU A 268 -15.62 4.56 -32.00
N ASP A 269 -16.05 5.30 -30.97
CA ASP A 269 -17.23 6.16 -30.98
C ASP A 269 -16.78 7.62 -31.04
N GLU A 270 -17.08 8.30 -32.16
CA GLU A 270 -16.65 9.66 -32.45
C GLU A 270 -17.11 10.69 -31.40
N ALA A 271 -18.22 10.42 -30.72
CA ALA A 271 -18.70 11.27 -29.62
C ALA A 271 -17.68 11.42 -28.47
N TYR A 272 -16.80 10.44 -28.31
CA TYR A 272 -15.75 10.42 -27.27
C TYR A 272 -14.37 10.82 -27.83
N SER A 273 -14.29 11.39 -29.04
CA SER A 273 -13.03 11.91 -29.60
C SER A 273 -12.31 12.92 -28.69
N PRO A 274 -12.95 13.81 -27.91
CA PRO A 274 -12.25 14.73 -27.03
C PRO A 274 -11.71 14.08 -25.74
N VAL A 275 -12.12 12.86 -25.40
CA VAL A 275 -11.67 12.19 -24.17
C VAL A 275 -10.19 11.84 -24.27
N LYS A 276 -9.41 12.17 -23.24
CA LYS A 276 -7.98 11.85 -23.13
C LYS A 276 -7.73 10.86 -22.00
N LEU A 277 -6.57 10.22 -22.02
CA LEU A 277 -6.10 9.32 -20.98
C LEU A 277 -4.81 9.87 -20.36
N LYS A 278 -4.71 9.89 -19.05
CA LYS A 278 -3.51 10.30 -18.30
C LYS A 278 -3.08 9.19 -17.36
N ILE A 279 -1.84 8.71 -17.50
CA ILE A 279 -1.31 7.54 -16.81
C ILE A 279 -0.08 7.93 -16.02
N THR A 280 -0.04 7.59 -14.72
CA THR A 280 1.10 7.78 -13.83
C THR A 280 1.18 6.69 -12.77
N GLY A 281 2.23 6.70 -11.93
CA GLY A 281 2.38 5.84 -10.75
C GLY A 281 3.67 5.01 -10.73
N GLY A 282 4.58 5.31 -11.65
CA GLY A 282 5.91 4.68 -11.69
C GLY A 282 5.90 3.26 -12.26
N LYS A 283 7.09 2.67 -12.28
CA LYS A 283 7.35 1.34 -12.84
C LYS A 283 8.58 0.72 -12.19
N THR A 284 8.70 -0.59 -12.28
CA THR A 284 9.96 -1.30 -12.06
C THR A 284 10.59 -1.71 -13.40
N ASN A 285 11.83 -2.20 -13.36
CA ASN A 285 12.50 -2.68 -14.58
C ASN A 285 11.73 -3.80 -15.28
N ASP A 286 11.06 -4.66 -14.51
CA ASP A 286 10.27 -5.79 -15.01
C ASP A 286 9.04 -5.35 -15.82
N ASP A 287 8.53 -4.13 -15.59
CA ASP A 287 7.33 -3.61 -16.23
C ASP A 287 7.60 -2.99 -17.60
N THR A 288 8.88 -2.70 -17.90
CA THR A 288 9.30 -1.93 -19.09
C THR A 288 8.81 -2.54 -20.42
N ALA A 289 8.92 -3.86 -20.56
CA ALA A 289 8.49 -4.56 -21.78
C ALA A 289 6.98 -4.49 -21.97
N PHE A 290 6.22 -4.66 -20.89
CA PHE A 290 4.77 -4.58 -20.90
C PHE A 290 4.28 -3.14 -21.22
N ILE A 291 4.86 -2.13 -20.57
CA ILE A 291 4.55 -0.71 -20.87
C ILE A 291 4.81 -0.38 -22.35
N LYS A 292 5.96 -0.84 -22.90
CA LYS A 292 6.29 -0.65 -24.30
C LYS A 292 5.24 -1.27 -25.22
N GLN A 293 4.71 -2.44 -24.87
CA GLN A 293 3.62 -3.08 -25.61
C GLN A 293 2.34 -2.22 -25.58
N GLN A 294 1.97 -1.68 -24.40
CA GLN A 294 0.79 -0.82 -24.30
C GLN A 294 0.96 0.48 -25.11
N LYS A 295 2.12 1.13 -25.03
CA LYS A 295 2.45 2.31 -25.86
C LYS A 295 2.33 1.99 -27.37
N LYS A 296 2.79 0.80 -27.80
CA LYS A 296 2.67 0.36 -29.19
C LYS A 296 1.20 0.17 -29.63
N LYS A 297 0.32 -0.35 -28.76
CA LYS A 297 -1.12 -0.46 -29.07
C LYS A 297 -1.72 0.92 -29.35
N ILE A 298 -1.44 1.91 -28.50
CA ILE A 298 -1.90 3.30 -28.65
C ILE A 298 -1.39 3.89 -29.98
N ALA A 299 -0.10 3.74 -30.28
CA ALA A 299 0.52 4.24 -31.51
C ALA A 299 -0.09 3.60 -32.76
N SER A 300 -0.33 2.29 -32.74
CA SER A 300 -0.96 1.58 -33.86
C SER A 300 -2.39 2.04 -34.15
N ALA A 301 -3.05 2.66 -33.18
CA ALA A 301 -4.37 3.27 -33.32
C ALA A 301 -4.31 4.78 -33.65
N GLY A 302 -3.11 5.40 -33.76
CA GLY A 302 -2.94 6.83 -34.02
C GLY A 302 -3.42 7.73 -32.88
N LEU A 303 -3.34 7.25 -31.62
CA LEU A 303 -3.89 7.93 -30.44
C LEU A 303 -2.82 8.45 -29.47
N GLU A 304 -1.54 8.56 -29.88
CA GLU A 304 -0.44 8.95 -29.01
C GLU A 304 -0.66 10.33 -28.37
N GLU A 305 -1.17 11.30 -29.12
CA GLU A 305 -1.41 12.65 -28.61
C GLU A 305 -2.59 12.74 -27.63
N GLN A 306 -3.38 11.66 -27.54
CA GLN A 306 -4.53 11.59 -26.64
C GLN A 306 -4.21 10.83 -25.34
N VAL A 307 -2.98 10.27 -25.21
CA VAL A 307 -2.52 9.54 -24.02
C VAL A 307 -1.27 10.17 -23.44
N LEU A 308 -1.40 10.78 -22.28
CA LEU A 308 -0.30 11.39 -21.56
C LEU A 308 0.29 10.40 -20.55
N TRP A 309 1.54 10.01 -20.76
CA TRP A 309 2.33 9.20 -19.83
C TRP A 309 3.15 10.13 -18.94
N VAL A 310 2.86 10.15 -17.63
CA VAL A 310 3.56 10.99 -16.65
C VAL A 310 4.47 10.08 -15.83
N GLU A 311 5.78 10.27 -15.96
CA GLU A 311 6.78 9.43 -15.27
C GLU A 311 6.99 9.89 -13.83
N GLU A 312 6.81 11.16 -13.54
CA GLU A 312 6.90 11.74 -12.19
C GLU A 312 5.58 11.55 -11.44
N PHE A 313 5.65 11.00 -10.22
CA PHE A 313 4.46 10.71 -9.40
C PHE A 313 4.61 11.16 -7.93
N GLU A 314 5.68 11.90 -7.61
CA GLU A 314 5.96 12.45 -6.27
C GLU A 314 4.92 13.51 -5.84
N ASN A 315 4.94 13.89 -4.57
CA ASN A 315 3.88 14.66 -3.93
C ASN A 315 3.38 15.91 -4.69
N PRO A 316 4.22 16.82 -5.21
CA PRO A 316 3.74 17.94 -6.00
C PRO A 316 3.10 17.52 -7.33
N SER A 317 3.57 16.42 -7.94
CA SER A 317 3.06 15.93 -9.22
C SER A 317 1.73 15.17 -9.05
N ARG A 318 1.43 14.59 -7.86
CA ARG A 318 0.12 13.97 -7.60
C ARG A 318 -1.01 15.00 -7.61
N GLN A 319 -0.86 16.15 -6.94
CA GLN A 319 -1.88 17.19 -7.01
C GLN A 319 -2.06 17.70 -8.44
N ASN A 320 -0.97 17.93 -9.18
CA ASN A 320 -1.01 18.31 -10.59
C ASN A 320 -1.68 17.26 -11.47
N PHE A 321 -1.56 15.98 -11.10
CA PHE A 321 -2.29 14.91 -11.77
C PHE A 321 -3.79 15.04 -11.54
N PHE A 322 -4.24 15.12 -10.28
CA PHE A 322 -5.66 15.25 -9.94
C PHE A 322 -6.28 16.54 -10.44
N ASP A 323 -5.53 17.63 -10.51
CA ASP A 323 -5.98 18.92 -11.02
C ASP A 323 -6.53 18.86 -12.46
N THR A 324 -6.02 17.93 -13.27
CA THR A 324 -6.35 17.80 -14.68
C THR A 324 -7.21 16.59 -15.03
N VAL A 325 -7.47 15.72 -14.08
CA VAL A 325 -8.26 14.49 -14.28
C VAL A 325 -9.71 14.74 -13.89
N ALA A 326 -10.66 14.29 -14.71
CA ALA A 326 -12.09 14.38 -14.46
C ALA A 326 -12.71 13.09 -13.90
N LEU A 327 -12.04 11.96 -14.09
CA LEU A 327 -12.51 10.63 -13.66
C LEU A 327 -11.31 9.75 -13.38
N LEU A 328 -11.31 8.97 -12.29
CA LEU A 328 -10.24 8.02 -11.99
C LEU A 328 -10.69 6.57 -12.17
N THR A 329 -9.82 5.76 -12.77
CA THR A 329 -10.00 4.30 -12.88
C THR A 329 -8.67 3.58 -12.71
N VAL A 330 -8.64 2.55 -11.87
CA VAL A 330 -7.53 1.58 -11.78
C VAL A 330 -8.13 0.18 -11.81
N PRO A 331 -8.19 -0.48 -12.99
CA PRO A 331 -8.91 -1.73 -13.19
C PRO A 331 -8.05 -2.94 -12.79
N VAL A 332 -7.61 -2.99 -11.52
CA VAL A 332 -6.78 -4.06 -10.95
C VAL A 332 -7.40 -5.42 -11.22
N LEU A 333 -6.62 -6.39 -11.70
CA LEU A 333 -7.14 -7.65 -12.21
C LEU A 333 -7.82 -8.51 -11.14
N ASN A 334 -7.26 -8.53 -9.93
CA ASN A 334 -7.76 -9.34 -8.81
C ASN A 334 -8.39 -8.51 -7.68
N GLY A 335 -8.50 -7.18 -7.86
CA GLY A 335 -8.88 -6.26 -6.80
C GLY A 335 -7.71 -5.93 -5.86
N GLU A 336 -7.97 -5.10 -4.88
CA GLU A 336 -7.01 -4.69 -3.85
C GLU A 336 -7.66 -4.77 -2.46
N ALA A 337 -6.82 -4.83 -1.43
CA ALA A 337 -7.28 -4.75 -0.04
C ALA A 337 -7.97 -3.41 0.27
N PHE A 338 -7.57 -2.32 -0.42
CA PHE A 338 -8.21 -1.01 -0.29
C PHE A 338 -8.01 -0.07 -1.49
N GLY A 339 -6.74 0.34 -1.81
CA GLY A 339 -6.43 1.32 -2.86
C GLY A 339 -6.51 2.78 -2.38
N LEU A 340 -5.46 3.28 -1.70
CA LEU A 340 -5.38 4.65 -1.16
C LEU A 340 -5.65 5.74 -2.22
N TYR A 341 -5.22 5.54 -3.46
CA TYR A 341 -5.44 6.47 -4.57
C TYR A 341 -6.93 6.81 -4.82
N GLN A 342 -7.85 5.92 -4.44
CA GLN A 342 -9.28 6.19 -4.51
C GLN A 342 -9.67 7.34 -3.58
N LEU A 343 -9.17 7.32 -2.34
CA LEU A 343 -9.44 8.39 -1.39
C LEU A 343 -8.76 9.70 -1.79
N GLU A 344 -7.55 9.64 -2.33
CA GLU A 344 -6.85 10.82 -2.85
C GLU A 344 -7.63 11.48 -3.99
N ALA A 345 -8.18 10.68 -4.90
CA ALA A 345 -9.03 11.16 -5.99
C ALA A 345 -10.32 11.79 -5.46
N LEU A 346 -11.04 11.09 -4.59
CA LEU A 346 -12.29 11.58 -4.00
C LEU A 346 -12.06 12.85 -3.17
N ALA A 347 -10.97 12.93 -2.40
CA ALA A 347 -10.58 14.12 -1.65
C ALA A 347 -10.23 15.32 -2.57
N SER A 348 -9.76 15.03 -3.80
CA SER A 348 -9.53 16.03 -4.86
C SER A 348 -10.79 16.32 -5.69
N GLY A 349 -11.95 15.77 -5.31
CA GLY A 349 -13.23 15.94 -6.02
C GLY A 349 -13.32 15.13 -7.34
N ILE A 350 -12.55 14.07 -7.50
CA ILE A 350 -12.52 13.24 -8.71
C ILE A 350 -13.37 11.97 -8.50
N PRO A 351 -14.45 11.78 -9.27
CA PRO A 351 -15.25 10.56 -9.23
C PRO A 351 -14.48 9.31 -9.67
N LEU A 352 -14.95 8.15 -9.22
CA LEU A 352 -14.36 6.85 -9.48
C LEU A 352 -15.18 6.02 -10.46
N VAL A 353 -14.49 5.25 -11.31
CA VAL A 353 -15.06 4.09 -12.01
C VAL A 353 -14.18 2.89 -11.74
N GLN A 354 -14.65 1.94 -10.94
CA GLN A 354 -13.84 0.83 -10.43
C GLN A 354 -14.52 -0.53 -10.72
N PRO A 355 -13.75 -1.61 -10.89
CA PRO A 355 -14.34 -2.94 -11.02
C PRO A 355 -14.98 -3.42 -9.72
N GLU A 356 -15.98 -4.29 -9.80
CA GLU A 356 -16.58 -4.94 -8.63
C GLU A 356 -15.67 -6.06 -8.10
N LEU A 357 -14.45 -5.69 -7.66
CA LEU A 357 -13.42 -6.57 -7.14
C LEU A 357 -12.79 -5.99 -5.88
N GLY A 358 -12.31 -6.86 -4.98
CA GLY A 358 -11.63 -6.40 -3.78
C GLY A 358 -12.49 -5.48 -2.92
N ALA A 359 -11.86 -4.48 -2.33
CA ALA A 359 -12.52 -3.45 -1.52
C ALA A 359 -13.14 -2.29 -2.34
N PHE A 360 -13.04 -2.31 -3.67
CA PHE A 360 -13.56 -1.21 -4.49
C PHE A 360 -15.06 -0.96 -4.31
N PRO A 361 -15.95 -2.01 -4.28
CA PRO A 361 -17.36 -1.79 -3.99
C PRO A 361 -17.63 -1.19 -2.60
N GLU A 362 -16.79 -1.52 -1.60
CA GLU A 362 -16.90 -0.98 -0.25
C GLU A 362 -16.57 0.52 -0.23
N VAL A 363 -15.45 0.93 -0.85
CA VAL A 363 -15.03 2.33 -0.93
C VAL A 363 -16.03 3.16 -1.73
N VAL A 364 -16.46 2.68 -2.90
CA VAL A 364 -17.44 3.39 -3.75
C VAL A 364 -18.80 3.47 -3.07
N GLY A 365 -19.23 2.39 -2.39
CA GLY A 365 -20.51 2.35 -1.68
C GLY A 365 -20.56 3.30 -0.47
N LEU A 366 -19.50 3.38 0.32
CA LEU A 366 -19.41 4.27 1.48
C LEU A 366 -19.25 5.73 1.07
N SER A 367 -18.51 6.00 0.00
CA SER A 367 -18.29 7.39 -0.46
C SER A 367 -19.40 7.91 -1.34
N GLU A 368 -20.18 7.07 -2.00
CA GLU A 368 -21.10 7.41 -3.09
C GLU A 368 -20.47 8.25 -4.22
N GLY A 369 -19.12 8.31 -4.26
CA GLY A 369 -18.34 9.14 -5.17
C GLY A 369 -17.94 8.46 -6.47
N GLY A 370 -18.68 7.46 -6.93
CA GLY A 370 -18.34 6.75 -8.15
C GLY A 370 -19.35 5.68 -8.54
N VAL A 371 -18.96 4.86 -9.51
CA VAL A 371 -19.72 3.69 -9.93
C VAL A 371 -18.80 2.48 -10.04
N THR A 372 -19.39 1.29 -9.85
CA THR A 372 -18.70 0.02 -10.09
C THR A 372 -19.20 -0.64 -11.36
N TYR A 373 -18.39 -1.56 -11.92
CA TYR A 373 -18.76 -2.32 -13.12
C TYR A 373 -18.29 -3.78 -13.02
N HIS A 374 -19.03 -4.67 -13.67
CA HIS A 374 -18.76 -6.12 -13.73
C HIS A 374 -19.12 -6.72 -15.10
N PRO A 375 -18.35 -7.70 -15.60
CA PRO A 375 -17.03 -8.15 -15.15
C PRO A 375 -15.93 -7.13 -15.47
N ASN A 376 -14.74 -7.27 -14.84
CA ASN A 376 -13.58 -6.44 -15.12
C ASN A 376 -13.03 -6.74 -16.52
N SER A 377 -13.58 -6.07 -17.52
CA SER A 377 -13.22 -6.24 -18.93
C SER A 377 -13.19 -4.90 -19.67
N PRO A 378 -12.37 -4.74 -20.73
CA PRO A 378 -12.27 -3.52 -21.50
C PRO A 378 -13.64 -3.01 -21.99
N LYS A 379 -14.50 -3.90 -22.47
CA LYS A 379 -15.84 -3.57 -22.97
C LYS A 379 -16.75 -2.98 -21.89
N LYS A 380 -16.73 -3.57 -20.69
CA LYS A 380 -17.55 -3.10 -19.57
C LYS A 380 -17.02 -1.80 -19.00
N LEU A 381 -15.71 -1.65 -18.90
CA LEU A 381 -15.07 -0.42 -18.47
C LEU A 381 -15.37 0.73 -19.45
N ALA A 382 -15.20 0.54 -20.74
CA ALA A 382 -15.56 1.54 -21.76
C ALA A 382 -17.04 1.96 -21.66
N LYS A 383 -17.96 0.98 -21.43
CA LYS A 383 -19.37 1.28 -21.21
C LYS A 383 -19.61 2.11 -19.95
N ALA A 384 -18.92 1.81 -18.85
CA ALA A 384 -19.03 2.58 -17.61
C ALA A 384 -18.52 4.03 -17.79
N TRP A 385 -17.40 4.22 -18.48
CA TRP A 385 -16.91 5.56 -18.82
C TRP A 385 -17.88 6.35 -19.69
N LYS A 386 -18.48 5.70 -20.70
CA LYS A 386 -19.48 6.34 -21.59
C LYS A 386 -20.67 6.90 -20.83
N SER A 387 -21.05 6.30 -19.69
CA SER A 387 -22.20 6.75 -18.89
C SER A 387 -21.91 7.96 -17.98
N ILE A 388 -20.64 8.44 -17.94
CA ILE A 388 -20.25 9.47 -16.96
C ILE A 388 -19.37 10.57 -17.59
N ILE A 389 -18.34 10.22 -18.38
CA ILE A 389 -17.21 11.10 -18.66
C ILE A 389 -17.59 12.42 -19.38
N LEU A 390 -18.63 12.42 -20.16
CA LEU A 390 -19.17 13.62 -20.83
C LEU A 390 -20.41 14.20 -20.15
N ASP A 391 -20.94 13.55 -19.13
CA ASP A 391 -22.08 14.02 -18.35
C ASP A 391 -21.61 14.89 -17.18
N LYS A 392 -21.58 16.20 -17.39
CA LYS A 392 -21.09 17.17 -16.40
C LYS A 392 -21.95 17.21 -15.13
N GLU A 393 -23.25 16.97 -15.22
CA GLU A 393 -24.15 16.94 -14.07
C GLU A 393 -23.83 15.73 -13.21
N LYS A 394 -23.70 14.57 -13.85
CA LYS A 394 -23.35 13.32 -13.17
C LYS A 394 -21.96 13.36 -12.54
N LEU A 395 -20.96 13.90 -13.25
CA LEU A 395 -19.63 14.11 -12.70
C LEU A 395 -19.65 15.00 -11.45
N THR A 396 -20.41 16.11 -11.49
CA THR A 396 -20.55 17.04 -10.37
C THR A 396 -21.24 16.38 -9.18
N GLU A 397 -22.34 15.65 -9.41
CA GLU A 397 -23.04 14.89 -8.35
C GLU A 397 -22.09 13.94 -7.64
N LEU A 398 -21.38 13.09 -8.41
CA LEU A 398 -20.46 12.09 -7.87
C LEU A 398 -19.26 12.74 -7.16
N SER A 399 -18.76 13.87 -7.68
CA SER A 399 -17.67 14.62 -7.06
C SER A 399 -18.05 15.14 -5.67
N VAL A 400 -19.24 15.76 -5.55
CA VAL A 400 -19.75 16.31 -4.27
C VAL A 400 -19.96 15.18 -3.26
N LYS A 401 -20.64 14.10 -3.67
CA LYS A 401 -20.89 12.94 -2.81
C LYS A 401 -19.58 12.30 -2.36
N GLY A 402 -18.65 12.11 -3.29
CA GLY A 402 -17.35 11.51 -3.00
C GLY A 402 -16.53 12.27 -1.97
N LEU A 403 -16.49 13.60 -2.10
CA LEU A 403 -15.81 14.47 -1.13
C LEU A 403 -16.45 14.41 0.26
N GLU A 404 -17.79 14.42 0.32
CA GLU A 404 -18.52 14.30 1.59
C GLU A 404 -18.34 12.90 2.20
N GLY A 405 -18.39 11.86 1.39
CA GLY A 405 -18.16 10.48 1.82
C GLY A 405 -16.76 10.27 2.40
N VAL A 406 -15.72 10.90 1.82
CA VAL A 406 -14.36 10.85 2.38
C VAL A 406 -14.32 11.52 3.75
N LYS A 407 -14.88 12.73 3.90
CA LYS A 407 -14.95 13.44 5.19
C LYS A 407 -15.71 12.66 6.26
N THR A 408 -16.74 11.92 5.85
CA THR A 408 -17.59 11.17 6.77
C THR A 408 -16.97 9.85 7.20
N HIS A 409 -16.46 9.07 6.23
CA HIS A 409 -16.09 7.68 6.44
C HIS A 409 -14.57 7.43 6.44
N PHE A 410 -13.78 8.31 5.81
CA PHE A 410 -12.37 8.10 5.57
C PHE A 410 -11.48 9.27 6.02
N ASP A 411 -11.97 10.10 6.92
CA ASP A 411 -11.17 11.15 7.56
C ASP A 411 -10.07 10.54 8.43
N ILE A 412 -8.81 10.97 8.23
CA ILE A 412 -7.65 10.34 8.88
C ILE A 412 -7.67 10.52 10.41
N HIS A 413 -8.17 11.66 10.89
CA HIS A 413 -8.24 11.92 12.34
C HIS A 413 -9.23 10.97 13.00
N LYS A 414 -10.43 10.80 12.41
CA LYS A 414 -11.44 9.84 12.89
C LYS A 414 -10.91 8.40 12.87
N GLN A 415 -10.18 8.02 11.80
CA GLN A 415 -9.60 6.69 11.73
C GLN A 415 -8.45 6.52 12.74
N SER A 416 -7.67 7.56 13.02
CA SER A 416 -6.63 7.54 14.03
C SER A 416 -7.20 7.47 15.45
N GLU A 417 -8.31 8.16 15.74
CA GLU A 417 -9.04 8.01 17.01
C GLU A 417 -9.49 6.56 17.25
N LYS A 418 -10.09 5.92 16.23
CA LYS A 418 -10.46 4.49 16.30
C LYS A 418 -9.25 3.59 16.53
N LEU A 419 -8.12 3.90 15.90
CA LEU A 419 -6.89 3.14 16.08
C LEU A 419 -6.38 3.25 17.53
N VAL A 420 -6.42 4.45 18.12
CA VAL A 420 -6.08 4.66 19.55
C VAL A 420 -7.04 3.88 20.47
N GLU A 421 -8.34 3.85 20.17
CA GLU A 421 -9.31 3.03 20.91
C GLU A 421 -8.98 1.54 20.86
N ILE A 422 -8.56 1.02 19.69
CA ILE A 422 -8.13 -0.37 19.55
C ILE A 422 -6.89 -0.62 20.42
N TYR A 423 -5.88 0.25 20.39
CA TYR A 423 -4.69 0.12 21.24
C TYR A 423 -5.05 0.09 22.73
N LYS A 424 -5.90 1.01 23.20
CA LYS A 424 -6.37 1.03 24.59
C LYS A 424 -7.10 -0.25 24.96
N LYS A 425 -7.94 -0.77 24.06
CA LYS A 425 -8.69 -2.01 24.29
C LYS A 425 -7.82 -3.25 24.45
N VAL A 426 -6.72 -3.32 23.69
CA VAL A 426 -5.79 -4.46 23.80
C VAL A 426 -4.85 -4.29 25.00
N ALA A 427 -4.43 -3.06 25.33
CA ALA A 427 -3.59 -2.79 26.50
C ALA A 427 -4.24 -3.14 27.84
N VAL A 428 -5.57 -3.08 27.94
CA VAL A 428 -6.31 -3.49 29.16
C VAL A 428 -6.38 -5.01 29.31
N LYS A 429 -6.17 -5.77 28.22
CA LYS A 429 -6.27 -7.23 28.19
C LYS A 429 -4.92 -7.94 28.37
N ALA A 430 -3.81 -7.24 28.15
CA ALA A 430 -2.45 -7.73 28.32
C ALA A 430 -1.99 -7.57 29.78
#